data_40841c7682db06948f57f92586a707d1
#
_entry.id   40841c7682db06948f57f92586a707d1
#
_cell.length_a   1.000
_cell.length_b   1.000
_cell.length_c   1.000
_cell.angle_alpha   90.00
_cell.angle_beta   90.00
_cell.angle_gamma   90.00
#
_symmetry.space_group_name_H-M   'P 1'
#
loop_
_entity.id
_entity.type
_entity.pdbx_description
1 polymer ?
#
loop_
_entity_poly.entity_id
_entity_poly.type
_entity_poly.pdbx_seq_one_letter_code
_entity_poly.pdbx_strand_id
1 'polypeptide(L)'
;MFFEYHFHGCMGHKTIELSRTAYEEISVFLKEQGETDAFLATFSAAPVDNLVECLEFCRGLMDGVPLPGAQLAGVYLEGPFVHVAGGMTESLLAKPSIGAAKRLAEAGRGIIKNVTIAPELPGALPVIEYFASEGINVSAGHFYCSPEVLKDAVSAGVSSITHFCNNGEGPLQNENGRYFTEGPFLDILADDRLSVEMICDGVHVDPKLVKTVWRTKGRERFIAITDGCAATGIPGKRLVFPDPVGTPAEFDVRNGALYIADTDKLTGSLATMKKVYDNLIKFCGMSGEDALYACSTLPRQKTGVI
;
A
#
# COMPACT_ATOMS: atom_id res chain seq x y z
N MET A 1 3.90 -6.44 -18.96
CA MET A 1 4.54 -5.45 -18.07
C MET A 1 3.81 -5.45 -16.73
N PHE A 2 4.47 -4.98 -15.68
CA PHE A 2 3.92 -4.98 -14.34
C PHE A 2 3.04 -3.76 -14.06
N PHE A 3 2.29 -3.81 -12.96
CA PHE A 3 1.47 -2.72 -12.45
C PHE A 3 1.89 -2.41 -11.01
N GLU A 4 2.30 -1.19 -10.74
CA GLU A 4 2.67 -0.77 -9.39
C GLU A 4 1.41 -0.31 -8.64
N TYR A 5 0.90 -1.19 -7.77
CA TYR A 5 -0.39 -1.00 -7.11
C TYR A 5 -0.29 -0.18 -5.81
N HIS A 6 0.80 -0.38 -5.04
CA HIS A 6 1.03 0.27 -3.76
C HIS A 6 2.47 0.78 -3.72
N PHE A 7 2.65 2.11 -3.85
CA PHE A 7 3.94 2.71 -4.13
C PHE A 7 3.99 4.20 -3.74
N HIS A 8 4.92 4.56 -2.86
CA HIS A 8 5.06 5.91 -2.29
C HIS A 8 6.09 6.79 -3.00
N GLY A 9 6.91 6.23 -3.87
CA GLY A 9 7.92 7.00 -4.58
C GLY A 9 9.20 6.27 -4.91
N CYS A 10 10.12 6.95 -5.60
CA CYS A 10 11.47 6.48 -5.94
C CYS A 10 12.37 7.67 -6.32
N MET A 11 13.66 7.44 -6.48
CA MET A 11 14.65 8.41 -6.97
C MET A 11 14.69 9.73 -6.18
N GLY A 12 14.31 9.71 -4.90
CA GLY A 12 14.22 10.90 -4.06
C GLY A 12 12.85 11.56 -4.03
N HIS A 13 11.95 11.15 -4.90
CA HIS A 13 10.60 11.74 -5.04
C HIS A 13 9.55 10.92 -4.31
N LYS A 14 8.57 11.63 -3.74
CA LYS A 14 7.35 11.04 -3.14
C LYS A 14 6.16 11.30 -4.07
N THR A 15 5.26 10.36 -4.14
CA THR A 15 4.01 10.50 -4.92
C THR A 15 3.07 11.58 -4.41
N ILE A 16 3.29 12.10 -3.20
CA ILE A 16 2.53 13.22 -2.63
C ILE A 16 3.09 14.59 -3.05
N GLU A 17 4.15 14.65 -3.86
CA GLU A 17 4.72 15.91 -4.34
C GLU A 17 3.86 16.53 -5.45
N LEU A 18 3.62 17.84 -5.37
CA LEU A 18 2.91 18.61 -6.41
C LEU A 18 3.88 19.03 -7.52
N SER A 19 4.58 18.07 -8.11
CA SER A 19 5.63 18.34 -9.11
C SER A 19 5.51 17.39 -10.30
N ARG A 20 5.21 17.97 -11.48
CA ARG A 20 5.18 17.20 -12.74
C ARG A 20 6.55 16.57 -13.04
N THR A 21 7.64 17.29 -12.80
CA THR A 21 9.00 16.77 -13.02
C THR A 21 9.26 15.54 -12.14
N ALA A 22 8.86 15.57 -10.86
CA ALA A 22 8.96 14.39 -9.99
C ALA A 22 8.21 13.19 -10.55
N TYR A 23 6.98 13.38 -11.03
CA TYR A 23 6.21 12.31 -11.66
C TYR A 23 6.80 11.81 -12.97
N GLU A 24 7.43 12.69 -13.77
CA GLU A 24 8.16 12.29 -14.98
C GLU A 24 9.37 11.40 -14.64
N GLU A 25 10.15 11.75 -13.64
CA GLU A 25 11.31 10.97 -13.19
C GLU A 25 10.87 9.62 -12.58
N ILE A 26 9.83 9.61 -11.72
CA ILE A 26 9.20 8.38 -11.21
C ILE A 26 8.76 7.49 -12.39
N SER A 27 8.05 8.06 -13.35
CA SER A 27 7.49 7.37 -14.51
C SER A 27 8.57 6.66 -15.33
N VAL A 28 9.68 7.36 -15.62
CA VAL A 28 10.83 6.80 -16.34
C VAL A 28 11.48 5.67 -15.56
N PHE A 29 11.75 5.89 -14.26
CA PHE A 29 12.37 4.86 -13.41
C PHE A 29 11.50 3.58 -13.34
N LEU A 30 10.21 3.71 -13.11
CA LEU A 30 9.30 2.57 -13.04
C LEU A 30 9.29 1.79 -14.36
N LYS A 31 9.33 2.48 -15.50
CA LYS A 31 9.37 1.84 -16.81
C LYS A 31 10.67 1.09 -17.06
N GLU A 32 11.80 1.75 -16.83
CA GLU A 32 13.11 1.26 -17.19
C GLU A 32 13.68 0.23 -16.20
N GLN A 33 13.48 0.46 -14.90
CA GLN A 33 14.02 -0.38 -13.83
C GLN A 33 13.01 -1.35 -13.24
N GLY A 34 11.73 -1.02 -13.29
CA GLY A 34 10.63 -1.83 -12.75
C GLY A 34 9.91 -2.68 -13.78
N GLU A 35 10.16 -2.52 -15.08
CA GLU A 35 9.37 -3.12 -16.18
C GLU A 35 7.86 -2.86 -16.03
N THR A 36 7.52 -1.71 -15.41
CA THR A 36 6.17 -1.27 -15.05
C THR A 36 5.63 -0.33 -16.12
N ASP A 37 4.38 -0.48 -16.52
CA ASP A 37 3.77 0.39 -17.53
C ASP A 37 2.70 1.32 -16.96
N ALA A 38 2.20 1.04 -15.76
CA ALA A 38 1.28 1.91 -15.05
C ALA A 38 1.40 1.74 -13.54
N PHE A 39 1.02 2.78 -12.79
CA PHE A 39 1.10 2.80 -11.33
C PHE A 39 -0.04 3.58 -10.69
N LEU A 40 -0.33 3.27 -9.44
CA LEU A 40 -1.11 4.14 -8.54
C LEU A 40 -0.13 4.99 -7.71
N ALA A 41 -0.38 6.28 -7.62
CA ALA A 41 0.31 7.12 -6.66
C ALA A 41 -0.27 6.85 -5.27
N THR A 42 0.50 6.23 -4.38
CA THR A 42 0.04 5.99 -3.00
C THR A 42 0.37 7.17 -2.12
N PHE A 43 -0.65 7.77 -1.53
CA PHE A 43 -0.52 8.88 -0.59
C PHE A 43 -0.59 8.37 0.84
N SER A 44 0.49 8.51 1.58
CA SER A 44 0.50 8.30 3.02
C SER A 44 -0.38 9.32 3.75
N ALA A 45 -0.71 9.06 5.03
CA ALA A 45 -1.50 9.97 5.83
C ALA A 45 -0.95 11.41 5.81
N ALA A 46 -1.84 12.35 5.51
CA ALA A 46 -1.58 13.79 5.52
C ALA A 46 -2.88 14.54 5.88
N PRO A 47 -2.82 15.85 6.21
CA PRO A 47 -4.02 16.65 6.38
C PRO A 47 -4.95 16.55 5.18
N VAL A 48 -6.26 16.49 5.42
CA VAL A 48 -7.27 16.30 4.35
C VAL A 48 -7.15 17.36 3.26
N ASP A 49 -6.83 18.61 3.62
CA ASP A 49 -6.65 19.69 2.65
C ASP A 49 -5.48 19.42 1.71
N ASN A 50 -4.35 18.93 2.23
CA ASN A 50 -3.20 18.56 1.41
C ASN A 50 -3.51 17.37 0.49
N LEU A 51 -4.24 16.36 0.99
CA LEU A 51 -4.67 15.22 0.17
C LEU A 51 -5.60 15.66 -0.96
N VAL A 52 -6.49 16.62 -0.71
CA VAL A 52 -7.35 17.22 -1.73
C VAL A 52 -6.51 17.89 -2.83
N GLU A 53 -5.51 18.71 -2.45
CA GLU A 53 -4.60 19.34 -3.42
C GLU A 53 -3.82 18.31 -4.25
N CYS A 54 -3.33 17.23 -3.60
CA CYS A 54 -2.63 16.14 -4.30
C CYS A 54 -3.55 15.38 -5.28
N LEU A 55 -4.81 15.14 -4.90
CA LEU A 55 -5.80 14.51 -5.76
C LEU A 55 -6.13 15.37 -6.99
N GLU A 56 -6.35 16.67 -6.79
CA GLU A 56 -6.59 17.63 -7.89
C GLU A 56 -5.39 17.71 -8.82
N PHE A 57 -4.18 17.76 -8.28
CA PHE A 57 -2.93 17.74 -9.04
C PHE A 57 -2.81 16.47 -9.90
N CYS A 58 -3.02 15.28 -9.30
CA CYS A 58 -2.95 14.01 -10.05
C CYS A 58 -4.02 13.92 -11.14
N ARG A 59 -5.23 14.41 -10.88
CA ARG A 59 -6.26 14.51 -11.92
C ARG A 59 -5.80 15.36 -13.09
N GLY A 60 -5.22 16.54 -12.80
CA GLY A 60 -4.64 17.40 -13.83
C GLY A 60 -3.50 16.74 -14.62
N LEU A 61 -2.68 15.90 -13.96
CA LEU A 61 -1.65 15.11 -14.66
C LEU A 61 -2.26 14.06 -15.60
N MET A 62 -3.31 13.35 -15.15
CA MET A 62 -3.97 12.30 -15.94
C MET A 62 -4.75 12.85 -17.13
N ASP A 63 -5.35 14.05 -16.99
CA ASP A 63 -6.06 14.75 -18.06
C ASP A 63 -5.10 15.45 -19.05
N GLY A 64 -3.84 15.61 -18.68
CA GLY A 64 -2.83 16.33 -19.43
C GLY A 64 -2.01 15.48 -20.41
N VAL A 65 -0.79 15.95 -20.69
CA VAL A 65 0.17 15.21 -21.54
C VAL A 65 0.60 13.93 -20.82
N PRO A 66 0.60 12.77 -21.48
CA PRO A 66 1.06 11.51 -20.90
C PRO A 66 2.48 11.61 -20.30
N LEU A 67 2.74 10.86 -19.24
CA LEU A 67 4.07 10.74 -18.66
C LEU A 67 5.02 9.96 -19.62
N PRO A 68 6.33 10.24 -19.59
CA PRO A 68 7.28 9.67 -20.57
C PRO A 68 7.51 8.16 -20.44
N GLY A 69 7.19 7.55 -19.30
CA GLY A 69 7.40 6.14 -19.01
C GLY A 69 6.13 5.41 -18.56
N ALA A 70 6.10 4.93 -17.31
CA ALA A 70 4.90 4.33 -16.72
C ALA A 70 3.80 5.38 -16.53
N GLN A 71 2.55 5.04 -16.85
CA GLN A 71 1.43 5.99 -16.76
C GLN A 71 0.82 6.01 -15.36
N LEU A 72 0.46 7.20 -14.88
CA LEU A 72 -0.35 7.36 -13.68
C LEU A 72 -1.77 6.86 -13.98
N ALA A 73 -2.18 5.78 -13.33
CA ALA A 73 -3.47 5.13 -13.56
C ALA A 73 -4.52 5.45 -12.49
N GLY A 74 -4.13 6.18 -11.46
CA GLY A 74 -4.98 6.60 -10.36
C GLY A 74 -4.21 6.81 -9.07
N VAL A 75 -4.95 6.92 -7.97
CA VAL A 75 -4.42 7.18 -6.64
C VAL A 75 -4.87 6.09 -5.67
N TYR A 76 -3.97 5.72 -4.77
CA TYR A 76 -4.24 4.92 -3.59
C TYR A 76 -4.08 5.80 -2.35
N LEU A 77 -5.11 5.94 -1.53
CA LEU A 77 -5.04 6.66 -0.25
C LEU A 77 -4.68 5.68 0.87
N GLU A 78 -3.44 5.69 1.34
CA GLU A 78 -3.06 4.94 2.53
C GLU A 78 -3.29 5.80 3.77
N GLY A 79 -4.53 5.83 4.21
CA GLY A 79 -5.02 6.74 5.25
C GLY A 79 -5.83 7.90 4.65
N PRO A 80 -6.03 8.99 5.43
CA PRO A 80 -5.48 9.30 6.76
C PRO A 80 -6.19 8.61 7.93
N PHE A 81 -7.22 7.81 7.69
CA PHE A 81 -8.09 7.20 8.70
C PHE A 81 -7.52 5.87 9.20
N VAL A 82 -6.31 5.88 9.71
CA VAL A 82 -5.59 4.70 10.20
C VAL A 82 -5.22 4.85 11.66
N HIS A 83 -5.00 3.72 12.35
CA HIS A 83 -4.75 3.69 13.80
C HIS A 83 -3.24 3.57 14.09
N VAL A 84 -2.55 2.73 13.35
CA VAL A 84 -1.12 2.46 13.52
C VAL A 84 -0.34 3.26 12.49
N ALA A 85 0.51 4.16 12.95
CA ALA A 85 1.29 5.01 12.04
C ALA A 85 2.26 4.21 11.15
N GLY A 86 2.85 3.12 11.68
CA GLY A 86 3.88 2.39 10.94
C GLY A 86 5.09 3.27 10.60
N GLY A 87 5.32 3.48 9.30
CA GLY A 87 6.33 4.42 8.78
C GLY A 87 5.84 5.87 8.62
N MET A 88 4.55 6.14 8.85
CA MET A 88 3.95 7.46 8.75
C MET A 88 4.16 8.30 10.02
N THR A 89 3.95 9.60 9.92
CA THR A 89 3.99 10.52 11.07
C THR A 89 2.67 10.47 11.85
N GLU A 90 2.70 10.08 13.12
CA GLU A 90 1.50 9.86 13.94
C GLU A 90 0.59 11.10 14.03
N SER A 91 1.15 12.31 14.08
CA SER A 91 0.37 13.55 14.16
C SER A 91 -0.43 13.87 12.88
N LEU A 92 -0.19 13.14 11.79
CA LEU A 92 -0.91 13.30 10.51
C LEU A 92 -2.10 12.35 10.37
N LEU A 93 -2.28 11.43 11.32
CA LEU A 93 -3.42 10.52 11.34
C LEU A 93 -4.70 11.27 11.69
N ALA A 94 -5.79 10.95 11.03
CA ALA A 94 -7.07 11.63 11.21
C ALA A 94 -8.16 10.68 11.70
N LYS A 95 -9.13 11.22 12.43
CA LYS A 95 -10.34 10.47 12.78
C LYS A 95 -11.25 10.33 11.56
N PRO A 96 -11.81 9.13 11.29
CA PRO A 96 -12.78 8.95 10.23
C PRO A 96 -13.96 9.91 10.35
N SER A 97 -14.31 10.59 9.26
CA SER A 97 -15.51 11.41 9.17
C SER A 97 -16.08 11.41 7.76
N ILE A 98 -17.39 11.35 7.65
CA ILE A 98 -18.09 11.41 6.34
C ILE A 98 -17.81 12.71 5.60
N GLY A 99 -17.66 13.83 6.32
CA GLY A 99 -17.34 15.12 5.71
C GLY A 99 -15.98 15.10 5.00
N ALA A 100 -14.95 14.54 5.65
CA ALA A 100 -13.62 14.39 5.06
C ALA A 100 -13.66 13.37 3.90
N ALA A 101 -14.33 12.22 4.06
CA ALA A 101 -14.47 11.21 3.02
C ALA A 101 -15.11 11.78 1.74
N LYS A 102 -16.18 12.57 1.87
CA LYS A 102 -16.83 13.23 0.74
C LYS A 102 -15.92 14.23 0.03
N ARG A 103 -15.16 15.03 0.76
CA ARG A 103 -14.19 15.96 0.18
C ARG A 103 -13.11 15.24 -0.62
N LEU A 104 -12.55 14.15 -0.07
CA LEU A 104 -11.56 13.33 -0.77
C LEU A 104 -12.16 12.68 -2.02
N ALA A 105 -13.33 12.05 -1.92
CA ALA A 105 -13.98 11.41 -3.06
C ALA A 105 -14.36 12.41 -4.17
N GLU A 106 -14.77 13.62 -3.81
CA GLU A 106 -15.08 14.67 -4.79
C GLU A 106 -13.81 15.17 -5.51
N ALA A 107 -12.75 15.49 -4.75
CA ALA A 107 -11.46 15.90 -5.31
C ALA A 107 -10.84 14.82 -6.21
N GLY A 108 -10.90 13.57 -5.78
CA GLY A 108 -10.36 12.40 -6.48
C GLY A 108 -11.39 11.63 -7.32
N ARG A 109 -12.47 12.26 -7.78
CA ARG A 109 -13.53 11.60 -8.56
C ARG A 109 -12.97 10.86 -9.78
N GLY A 110 -13.17 9.54 -9.80
CA GLY A 110 -12.73 8.64 -10.87
C GLY A 110 -11.27 8.22 -10.80
N ILE A 111 -10.42 8.89 -10.02
CA ILE A 111 -8.99 8.55 -9.92
C ILE A 111 -8.62 7.82 -8.62
N ILE A 112 -9.37 7.95 -7.52
CA ILE A 112 -9.13 7.12 -6.33
C ILE A 112 -9.53 5.69 -6.66
N LYS A 113 -8.58 4.77 -6.56
CA LYS A 113 -8.76 3.34 -6.87
C LYS A 113 -8.83 2.49 -5.61
N ASN A 114 -8.14 2.90 -4.57
CA ASN A 114 -8.12 2.22 -3.28
C ASN A 114 -8.00 3.21 -2.12
N VAL A 115 -8.55 2.86 -0.97
CA VAL A 115 -8.38 3.59 0.29
C VAL A 115 -8.14 2.63 1.45
N THR A 116 -7.13 2.88 2.27
CA THR A 116 -6.86 2.14 3.50
C THR A 116 -7.51 2.81 4.69
N ILE A 117 -8.26 2.02 5.48
CA ILE A 117 -8.96 2.47 6.68
C ILE A 117 -8.75 1.46 7.81
N ALA A 118 -8.47 1.94 9.03
CA ALA A 118 -8.50 1.11 10.23
C ALA A 118 -9.95 0.98 10.74
N PRO A 119 -10.56 -0.22 10.67
CA PRO A 119 -11.99 -0.39 10.87
C PRO A 119 -12.45 -0.20 12.32
N GLU A 120 -11.56 -0.33 13.29
CA GLU A 120 -11.86 -0.15 14.72
C GLU A 120 -11.99 1.32 15.14
N LEU A 121 -11.59 2.26 14.31
CA LEU A 121 -11.68 3.68 14.64
C LEU A 121 -13.16 4.13 14.72
N PRO A 122 -13.51 4.93 15.73
CA PRO A 122 -14.86 5.49 15.81
C PRO A 122 -15.23 6.25 14.54
N GLY A 123 -16.34 5.87 13.90
CA GLY A 123 -16.82 6.46 12.64
C GLY A 123 -16.26 5.80 11.37
N ALA A 124 -15.44 4.74 11.46
CA ALA A 124 -14.87 4.07 10.31
C ALA A 124 -15.91 3.36 9.44
N LEU A 125 -16.84 2.60 10.03
CA LEU A 125 -17.84 1.82 9.25
C LEU A 125 -18.65 2.68 8.27
N PRO A 126 -19.27 3.82 8.65
CA PRO A 126 -19.94 4.68 7.69
C PRO A 126 -19.03 5.24 6.59
N VAL A 127 -17.74 5.48 6.89
CA VAL A 127 -16.76 5.95 5.89
C VAL A 127 -16.41 4.83 4.91
N ILE A 128 -16.27 3.59 5.40
CA ILE A 128 -16.08 2.39 4.57
C ILE A 128 -17.26 2.21 3.61
N GLU A 129 -18.49 2.20 4.14
CA GLU A 129 -19.73 2.11 3.34
C GLU A 129 -19.79 3.20 2.26
N TYR A 130 -19.42 4.43 2.62
CA TYR A 130 -19.42 5.55 1.69
C TYR A 130 -18.44 5.33 0.52
N PHE A 131 -17.17 5.04 0.80
CA PHE A 131 -16.19 4.80 -0.27
C PHE A 131 -16.54 3.59 -1.13
N ALA A 132 -17.03 2.51 -0.52
CA ALA A 132 -17.50 1.33 -1.25
C ALA A 132 -18.68 1.67 -2.17
N SER A 133 -19.62 2.52 -1.73
CA SER A 133 -20.75 2.97 -2.54
C SER A 133 -20.36 3.87 -3.72
N GLU A 134 -19.20 4.57 -3.61
CA GLU A 134 -18.61 5.33 -4.70
C GLU A 134 -17.82 4.44 -5.70
N GLY A 135 -17.79 3.11 -5.49
CA GLY A 135 -17.06 2.16 -6.32
C GLY A 135 -15.55 2.17 -6.09
N ILE A 136 -15.08 2.72 -4.97
CA ILE A 136 -13.68 2.74 -4.57
C ILE A 136 -13.41 1.46 -3.78
N ASN A 137 -12.31 0.75 -4.11
CA ASN A 137 -11.88 -0.40 -3.33
C ASN A 137 -11.46 0.04 -1.92
N VAL A 138 -11.98 -0.63 -0.90
CA VAL A 138 -11.63 -0.33 0.49
C VAL A 138 -10.80 -1.45 1.08
N SER A 139 -9.59 -1.10 1.53
CA SER A 139 -8.68 -2.00 2.24
C SER A 139 -8.70 -1.72 3.74
N ALA A 140 -8.72 -2.76 4.57
CA ALA A 140 -8.38 -2.60 5.98
C ALA A 140 -6.86 -2.65 6.13
N GLY A 141 -6.28 -1.71 6.90
CA GLY A 141 -4.85 -1.65 7.13
C GLY A 141 -4.48 -0.71 8.27
N HIS A 142 -3.25 -0.84 8.77
CA HIS A 142 -2.76 -0.02 9.89
C HIS A 142 -3.67 -0.06 11.12
N PHE A 143 -4.12 -1.24 11.51
CA PHE A 143 -5.17 -1.47 12.49
C PHE A 143 -4.76 -2.39 13.64
N TYR A 144 -5.56 -2.35 14.72
CA TYR A 144 -5.61 -3.34 15.80
C TYR A 144 -7.07 -3.78 16.04
N CYS A 145 -7.74 -4.35 15.05
CA CYS A 145 -9.13 -4.73 15.20
C CYS A 145 -9.31 -6.19 15.65
N SER A 146 -10.44 -6.47 16.31
CA SER A 146 -10.86 -7.84 16.59
C SER A 146 -11.45 -8.52 15.34
N PRO A 147 -11.58 -9.86 15.33
CA PRO A 147 -12.27 -10.57 14.26
C PRO A 147 -13.70 -10.08 14.01
N GLU A 148 -14.43 -9.72 15.06
CA GLU A 148 -15.82 -9.20 14.96
C GLU A 148 -15.84 -7.85 14.23
N VAL A 149 -14.93 -6.94 14.59
CA VAL A 149 -14.81 -5.64 13.93
C VAL A 149 -14.43 -5.80 12.45
N LEU A 150 -13.50 -6.72 12.14
CA LEU A 150 -13.20 -7.02 10.73
C LEU A 150 -14.41 -7.55 9.98
N LYS A 151 -15.17 -8.47 10.56
CA LYS A 151 -16.39 -9.02 9.96
C LYS A 151 -17.41 -7.92 9.65
N ASP A 152 -17.60 -6.97 10.55
CA ASP A 152 -18.49 -5.82 10.33
C ASP A 152 -17.96 -4.92 9.22
N ALA A 153 -16.64 -4.68 9.19
CA ALA A 153 -15.99 -3.90 8.14
C ALA A 153 -16.11 -4.56 6.75
N VAL A 154 -15.96 -5.88 6.66
CA VAL A 154 -16.20 -6.64 5.42
C VAL A 154 -17.67 -6.51 4.97
N SER A 155 -18.59 -6.55 5.92
CA SER A 155 -20.03 -6.34 5.62
C SER A 155 -20.32 -4.91 5.16
N ALA A 156 -19.54 -3.93 5.63
CA ALA A 156 -19.60 -2.53 5.21
C ALA A 156 -18.92 -2.23 3.87
N GLY A 157 -18.10 -3.16 3.33
CA GLY A 157 -17.48 -3.02 2.00
C GLY A 157 -15.96 -3.18 1.93
N VAL A 158 -15.28 -3.52 3.04
CA VAL A 158 -13.86 -3.90 2.96
C VAL A 158 -13.71 -5.14 2.10
N SER A 159 -12.84 -5.09 1.10
CA SER A 159 -12.61 -6.16 0.12
C SER A 159 -11.13 -6.56 0.00
N SER A 160 -10.22 -5.85 0.67
CA SER A 160 -8.80 -6.18 0.70
C SER A 160 -8.13 -5.80 2.03
N ILE A 161 -6.92 -6.31 2.24
CA ILE A 161 -6.06 -6.02 3.39
C ILE A 161 -4.77 -5.40 2.87
N THR A 162 -4.46 -4.20 3.32
CA THR A 162 -3.22 -3.48 3.00
C THR A 162 -2.03 -4.19 3.60
N HIS A 163 -0.96 -4.41 2.82
CA HIS A 163 0.32 -5.07 3.19
C HIS A 163 0.19 -6.07 4.36
N PHE A 164 -0.65 -7.09 4.15
CA PHE A 164 -0.94 -8.14 5.11
C PHE A 164 0.35 -8.80 5.65
N CYS A 165 0.35 -9.15 6.92
CA CYS A 165 1.50 -9.60 7.70
C CYS A 165 2.52 -8.50 8.06
N ASN A 166 2.20 -7.24 7.81
CA ASN A 166 3.04 -6.10 8.19
C ASN A 166 2.30 -5.03 9.03
N ASN A 167 1.14 -5.38 9.59
CA ASN A 167 0.31 -4.50 10.44
C ASN A 167 0.14 -5.01 11.89
N GLY A 168 0.83 -6.06 12.30
CA GLY A 168 0.67 -6.64 13.63
C GLY A 168 -0.46 -7.66 13.78
N GLU A 169 -1.03 -8.18 12.68
CA GLU A 169 -2.08 -9.23 12.67
C GLU A 169 -1.57 -10.62 13.07
N GLY A 170 -0.30 -10.74 13.38
CA GLY A 170 0.39 -12.01 13.59
C GLY A 170 -0.20 -12.88 14.69
N PRO A 171 0.09 -14.19 14.67
CA PRO A 171 -0.34 -15.13 15.70
C PRO A 171 0.32 -14.80 17.04
N LEU A 172 -0.47 -14.81 18.10
CA LEU A 172 -0.03 -14.65 19.47
C LEU A 172 -0.03 -16.01 20.20
N GLN A 173 0.83 -16.13 21.19
CA GLN A 173 0.82 -17.25 22.12
C GLN A 173 0.24 -16.77 23.45
N ASN A 174 -0.82 -17.43 23.94
CA ASN A 174 -1.39 -17.09 25.24
C ASN A 174 -0.55 -17.63 26.41
N GLU A 175 -0.88 -17.23 27.63
CA GLU A 175 -0.24 -17.66 28.88
C GLU A 175 -0.27 -19.18 29.12
N ASN A 176 -1.22 -19.88 28.51
CA ASN A 176 -1.35 -21.35 28.58
C ASN A 176 -0.52 -22.07 27.51
N GLY A 177 0.31 -21.36 26.74
CA GLY A 177 1.14 -21.94 25.68
C GLY A 177 0.37 -22.34 24.42
N ARG A 178 -0.92 -22.01 24.30
CA ARG A 178 -1.69 -22.21 23.08
C ARG A 178 -1.38 -21.14 22.06
N TYR A 179 -1.08 -21.54 20.83
CA TYR A 179 -1.05 -20.63 19.70
C TYR A 179 -2.49 -20.37 19.25
N PHE A 180 -2.88 -19.10 19.28
CA PHE A 180 -4.13 -18.59 18.71
C PHE A 180 -3.90 -17.17 18.25
N THR A 181 -4.79 -16.64 17.44
CA THR A 181 -4.78 -15.23 17.07
C THR A 181 -5.78 -14.50 17.95
N GLU A 182 -5.35 -13.48 18.67
CA GLU A 182 -6.27 -12.51 19.28
C GLU A 182 -6.75 -11.48 18.26
N GLY A 183 -6.01 -11.34 17.14
CA GLY A 183 -6.37 -10.52 15.99
C GLY A 183 -6.93 -11.34 14.84
N PRO A 184 -7.30 -10.70 13.73
CA PRO A 184 -8.05 -11.30 12.64
C PRO A 184 -7.19 -12.07 11.62
N PHE A 185 -5.94 -12.45 11.94
CA PHE A 185 -5.02 -13.07 11.00
C PHE A 185 -5.61 -14.30 10.30
N LEU A 186 -6.18 -15.25 11.08
CA LEU A 186 -6.76 -16.45 10.53
C LEU A 186 -8.08 -16.18 9.80
N ASP A 187 -8.86 -15.21 10.29
CA ASP A 187 -10.10 -14.78 9.64
C ASP A 187 -9.81 -14.17 8.26
N ILE A 188 -8.78 -13.34 8.16
CA ILE A 188 -8.32 -12.81 6.87
C ILE A 188 -7.92 -13.93 5.91
N LEU A 189 -7.14 -14.91 6.38
CA LEU A 189 -6.73 -16.04 5.55
C LEU A 189 -7.90 -16.89 5.08
N ALA A 190 -8.90 -17.11 5.93
CA ALA A 190 -10.05 -17.97 5.67
C ALA A 190 -11.18 -17.29 4.89
N ASP A 191 -11.26 -15.95 4.89
CA ASP A 191 -12.35 -15.23 4.23
C ASP A 191 -12.07 -15.05 2.73
N ASP A 192 -12.82 -15.75 1.91
CA ASP A 192 -12.73 -15.70 0.46
C ASP A 192 -13.19 -14.38 -0.17
N ARG A 193 -13.82 -13.49 0.57
CA ARG A 193 -14.19 -12.14 0.12
C ARG A 193 -13.01 -11.19 0.12
N LEU A 194 -11.96 -11.47 0.91
CA LEU A 194 -10.81 -10.62 1.09
C LEU A 194 -9.65 -10.99 0.17
N SER A 195 -9.16 -10.03 -0.58
CA SER A 195 -7.83 -10.08 -1.18
C SER A 195 -6.79 -9.58 -0.18
N VAL A 196 -5.53 -9.96 -0.35
CA VAL A 196 -4.42 -9.49 0.49
C VAL A 196 -3.33 -8.89 -0.38
N GLU A 197 -2.84 -7.73 -0.01
CA GLU A 197 -1.62 -7.15 -0.55
C GLU A 197 -0.43 -7.71 0.24
N MET A 198 0.64 -8.10 -0.45
CA MET A 198 1.82 -8.67 0.21
C MET A 198 3.07 -7.96 -0.28
N ILE A 199 3.85 -7.41 0.65
CA ILE A 199 5.20 -6.91 0.35
C ILE A 199 6.09 -8.11 0.05
N CYS A 200 6.55 -8.22 -1.19
CA CYS A 200 7.32 -9.38 -1.65
C CYS A 200 8.79 -9.03 -1.93
N ASP A 201 9.35 -8.08 -1.20
CA ASP A 201 10.75 -7.68 -1.31
C ASP A 201 11.75 -8.72 -0.75
N GLY A 202 11.27 -9.67 0.06
CA GLY A 202 12.06 -10.71 0.73
C GLY A 202 12.67 -10.28 2.06
N VAL A 203 12.28 -9.10 2.58
CA VAL A 203 12.77 -8.52 3.85
C VAL A 203 11.64 -8.22 4.82
N HIS A 204 10.59 -7.49 4.39
CA HIS A 204 9.47 -7.08 5.24
C HIS A 204 8.67 -8.28 5.74
N VAL A 205 8.45 -9.26 4.89
CA VAL A 205 7.75 -10.49 5.23
C VAL A 205 8.60 -11.71 4.87
N ASP A 206 8.74 -12.66 5.81
CA ASP A 206 9.48 -13.90 5.54
C ASP A 206 8.92 -14.59 4.29
N PRO A 207 9.76 -14.93 3.31
CA PRO A 207 9.32 -15.59 2.08
C PRO A 207 8.51 -16.90 2.29
N LYS A 208 8.72 -17.60 3.40
CA LYS A 208 7.92 -18.79 3.75
C LYS A 208 6.49 -18.41 4.09
N LEU A 209 6.31 -17.27 4.77
CA LEU A 209 4.98 -16.74 5.10
C LEU A 209 4.29 -16.24 3.82
N VAL A 210 4.98 -15.49 2.96
CA VAL A 210 4.46 -15.09 1.64
C VAL A 210 3.97 -16.30 0.86
N LYS A 211 4.79 -17.38 0.80
CA LYS A 211 4.42 -18.64 0.14
C LYS A 211 3.19 -19.31 0.78
N THR A 212 3.06 -19.26 2.10
CA THR A 212 1.92 -19.84 2.83
C THR A 212 0.65 -19.05 2.52
N VAL A 213 0.71 -17.74 2.59
CA VAL A 213 -0.41 -16.85 2.24
C VAL A 213 -0.84 -17.05 0.79
N TRP A 214 0.10 -17.10 -0.15
CA TRP A 214 -0.20 -17.42 -1.55
C TRP A 214 -0.96 -18.74 -1.71
N ARG A 215 -0.50 -19.79 -1.07
CA ARG A 215 -1.15 -21.12 -1.14
C ARG A 215 -2.55 -21.14 -0.54
N THR A 216 -2.79 -20.29 0.46
CA THR A 216 -4.09 -20.21 1.14
C THR A 216 -5.06 -19.32 0.39
N LYS A 217 -4.64 -18.13 -0.02
CA LYS A 217 -5.50 -17.16 -0.71
C LYS A 217 -5.72 -17.49 -2.19
N GLY A 218 -4.75 -18.17 -2.79
CA GLY A 218 -4.82 -18.54 -4.20
C GLY A 218 -4.67 -17.34 -5.15
N ARG A 219 -4.74 -17.64 -6.45
CA ARG A 219 -4.47 -16.70 -7.54
C ARG A 219 -5.36 -15.44 -7.50
N GLU A 220 -6.63 -15.59 -7.17
CA GLU A 220 -7.63 -14.53 -7.32
C GLU A 220 -7.65 -13.53 -6.13
N ARG A 221 -6.82 -13.76 -5.10
CA ARG A 221 -6.87 -12.98 -3.85
C ARG A 221 -5.50 -12.57 -3.32
N PHE A 222 -4.43 -12.84 -4.06
CA PHE A 222 -3.06 -12.50 -3.67
C PHE A 222 -2.50 -11.44 -4.60
N ILE A 223 -2.34 -10.22 -4.09
CA ILE A 223 -1.77 -9.06 -4.80
C ILE A 223 -0.34 -8.86 -4.29
N ALA A 224 0.62 -8.92 -5.20
CA ALA A 224 2.02 -8.62 -4.87
C ALA A 224 2.28 -7.13 -5.04
N ILE A 225 2.91 -6.52 -4.03
CA ILE A 225 3.23 -5.09 -4.00
C ILE A 225 4.70 -4.88 -3.66
N THR A 226 5.22 -3.71 -4.00
CA THR A 226 6.54 -3.26 -3.55
C THR A 226 6.47 -2.57 -2.20
N ASP A 227 5.47 -1.75 -1.96
CA ASP A 227 5.45 -0.73 -0.93
C ASP A 227 6.72 0.13 -1.01
N GLY A 228 7.10 0.47 -2.26
CA GLY A 228 8.32 1.20 -2.58
C GLY A 228 8.25 2.65 -2.10
N CYS A 229 9.38 3.16 -1.63
CA CYS A 229 9.48 4.52 -1.06
C CYS A 229 10.45 5.40 -1.83
N ALA A 230 10.53 6.70 -1.49
CA ALA A 230 11.42 7.67 -2.15
C ALA A 230 12.89 7.23 -2.23
N ALA A 231 13.35 6.34 -1.34
CA ALA A 231 14.71 5.80 -1.36
C ALA A 231 14.95 4.74 -2.45
N THR A 232 13.89 4.18 -3.06
CA THR A 232 14.00 3.19 -4.13
C THR A 232 14.80 3.77 -5.30
N GLY A 233 15.82 3.05 -5.74
CA GLY A 233 16.70 3.49 -6.84
C GLY A 233 17.84 4.42 -6.42
N ILE A 234 17.90 4.91 -5.20
CA ILE A 234 19.02 5.76 -4.72
C ILE A 234 20.14 4.88 -4.17
N PRO A 235 21.36 5.00 -4.69
CA PRO A 235 22.52 4.31 -4.14
C PRO A 235 22.96 4.95 -2.82
N GLY A 236 23.38 4.14 -1.86
CA GLY A 236 23.95 4.60 -0.59
C GLY A 236 23.68 3.64 0.55
N LYS A 237 24.37 3.84 1.66
CA LYS A 237 24.18 3.07 2.89
C LYS A 237 23.42 3.86 3.96
N ARG A 238 23.46 5.19 3.87
CA ARG A 238 22.72 6.13 4.73
C ARG A 238 22.12 7.22 3.86
N LEU A 239 20.85 7.48 4.01
CA LEU A 239 20.08 8.44 3.24
C LEU A 239 19.41 9.44 4.18
N VAL A 240 19.28 10.68 3.72
CA VAL A 240 18.62 11.75 4.46
C VAL A 240 17.54 12.35 3.58
N PHE A 241 16.31 12.37 4.07
CA PHE A 241 15.18 12.98 3.37
C PHE A 241 14.58 14.11 4.21
N PRO A 242 14.10 15.19 3.57
CA PRO A 242 13.32 16.21 4.26
C PRO A 242 12.10 15.57 4.91
N ASP A 243 11.87 15.86 6.19
CA ASP A 243 10.62 15.52 6.86
C ASP A 243 9.58 16.63 6.57
N PRO A 244 8.31 16.30 6.30
CA PRO A 244 7.24 17.29 6.16
C PRO A 244 7.08 18.21 7.38
N VAL A 245 7.57 17.79 8.56
CA VAL A 245 7.55 18.57 9.81
C VAL A 245 8.84 19.35 10.05
N GLY A 246 9.79 19.30 9.12
CA GLY A 246 11.00 20.14 9.09
C GLY A 246 12.25 19.57 9.76
N THR A 247 12.19 18.37 10.35
CA THR A 247 13.39 17.67 10.83
C THR A 247 13.81 16.63 9.79
N PRO A 248 15.03 16.68 9.24
CA PRO A 248 15.49 15.68 8.27
C PRO A 248 15.41 14.28 8.88
N ALA A 249 14.75 13.35 8.20
CA ALA A 249 14.70 11.97 8.59
C ALA A 249 15.90 11.21 8.00
N GLU A 250 16.64 10.50 8.84
CA GLU A 250 17.79 9.71 8.45
C GLU A 250 17.44 8.22 8.41
N PHE A 251 17.95 7.53 7.40
CA PHE A 251 17.67 6.13 7.15
C PHE A 251 18.94 5.35 6.81
N ASP A 252 19.02 4.11 7.28
CA ASP A 252 20.05 3.16 6.90
C ASP A 252 19.53 2.20 5.84
N VAL A 253 20.32 1.98 4.79
CA VAL A 253 20.06 0.93 3.78
C VAL A 253 20.81 -0.34 4.19
N ARG A 254 20.09 -1.38 4.56
CA ARG A 254 20.63 -2.67 4.97
C ARG A 254 19.84 -3.81 4.31
N ASN A 255 20.54 -4.82 3.81
CA ASN A 255 19.92 -6.03 3.24
C ASN A 255 18.89 -5.78 2.12
N GLY A 256 18.97 -4.65 1.42
CA GLY A 256 18.01 -4.29 0.37
C GLY A 256 16.71 -3.67 0.87
N ALA A 257 16.66 -3.22 2.12
CA ALA A 257 15.54 -2.50 2.70
C ALA A 257 16.00 -1.24 3.44
N LEU A 258 15.04 -0.37 3.73
CA LEU A 258 15.23 0.89 4.43
C LEU A 258 14.87 0.71 5.91
N TYR A 259 15.72 1.24 6.79
CA TYR A 259 15.52 1.24 8.24
C TYR A 259 15.59 2.67 8.77
N ILE A 260 14.82 2.99 9.79
CA ILE A 260 15.02 4.23 10.54
C ILE A 260 16.46 4.19 11.10
N ALA A 261 17.23 5.26 10.87
CA ALA A 261 18.65 5.30 11.23
C ALA A 261 18.92 4.89 12.69
N ASP A 262 19.97 4.10 12.88
CA ASP A 262 20.40 3.61 14.18
C ASP A 262 19.38 2.73 14.91
N THR A 263 18.37 2.16 14.17
CA THR A 263 17.36 1.23 14.70
C THR A 263 17.22 -0.01 13.81
N ASP A 264 16.45 -0.98 14.28
CA ASP A 264 16.03 -2.15 13.48
C ASP A 264 14.58 -2.02 12.96
N LYS A 265 14.00 -0.82 13.00
CA LYS A 265 12.65 -0.56 12.50
C LYS A 265 12.69 -0.35 10.99
N LEU A 266 12.05 -1.26 10.25
CA LEU A 266 11.82 -1.15 8.81
C LEU A 266 10.89 0.02 8.47
N THR A 267 11.12 0.61 7.29
CA THR A 267 10.25 1.68 6.75
C THR A 267 10.37 1.71 5.22
N GLY A 268 9.33 1.31 4.51
CA GLY A 268 9.29 1.27 3.05
C GLY A 268 10.28 0.29 2.40
N SER A 269 9.90 -0.29 1.30
CA SER A 269 10.73 -1.21 0.53
C SER A 269 11.58 -0.47 -0.50
N LEU A 270 12.69 -1.09 -0.89
CA LEU A 270 13.56 -0.65 -1.99
C LEU A 270 13.40 -1.53 -3.25
N ALA A 271 12.43 -2.43 -3.24
CA ALA A 271 12.19 -3.32 -4.37
C ALA A 271 11.45 -2.62 -5.52
N THR A 272 11.79 -3.02 -6.75
CA THR A 272 10.96 -2.75 -7.94
C THR A 272 10.00 -3.91 -8.18
N MET A 273 8.94 -3.71 -8.98
CA MET A 273 8.01 -4.80 -9.35
C MET A 273 8.73 -5.96 -10.06
N LYS A 274 9.76 -5.67 -10.85
CA LYS A 274 10.62 -6.73 -11.43
C LYS A 274 11.27 -7.59 -10.34
N LYS A 275 11.78 -6.96 -9.30
CA LYS A 275 12.38 -7.68 -8.15
C LYS A 275 11.34 -8.50 -7.38
N VAL A 276 10.15 -7.96 -7.17
CA VAL A 276 9.02 -8.66 -6.55
C VAL A 276 8.64 -9.90 -7.35
N TYR A 277 8.48 -9.76 -8.67
CA TYR A 277 8.20 -10.87 -9.58
C TYR A 277 9.25 -11.99 -9.49
N ASP A 278 10.54 -11.63 -9.55
CA ASP A 278 11.63 -12.59 -9.44
C ASP A 278 11.65 -13.32 -8.08
N ASN A 279 11.34 -12.59 -6.99
CA ASN A 279 11.25 -13.15 -5.65
C ASN A 279 10.09 -14.17 -5.52
N LEU A 280 8.93 -13.89 -6.10
CA LEU A 280 7.78 -14.81 -6.11
C LEU A 280 8.14 -16.14 -6.78
N ILE A 281 8.83 -16.11 -7.91
CA ILE A 281 9.30 -17.31 -8.58
C ILE A 281 10.36 -18.02 -7.72
N LYS A 282 11.38 -17.28 -7.30
CA LYS A 282 12.54 -17.85 -6.62
C LYS A 282 12.23 -18.43 -5.25
N PHE A 283 11.47 -17.70 -4.42
CA PHE A 283 11.24 -18.04 -3.02
C PHE A 283 9.90 -18.72 -2.78
N CYS A 284 8.85 -18.32 -3.50
CA CYS A 284 7.53 -18.91 -3.33
C CYS A 284 7.29 -20.09 -4.27
N GLY A 285 8.09 -20.24 -5.33
CA GLY A 285 7.96 -21.29 -6.33
C GLY A 285 6.69 -21.12 -7.18
N MET A 286 6.28 -19.87 -7.40
CA MET A 286 5.18 -19.54 -8.31
C MET A 286 5.61 -19.79 -9.75
N SER A 287 4.65 -20.14 -10.61
CA SER A 287 4.87 -20.10 -12.05
C SER A 287 5.06 -18.64 -12.52
N GLY A 288 5.74 -18.43 -13.65
CA GLY A 288 5.87 -17.08 -14.21
C GLY A 288 4.51 -16.44 -14.53
N GLU A 289 3.52 -17.26 -14.91
CA GLU A 289 2.16 -16.81 -15.18
C GLU A 289 1.46 -16.35 -13.89
N ASP A 290 1.52 -17.12 -12.81
CA ASP A 290 0.91 -16.75 -11.52
C ASP A 290 1.59 -15.53 -10.90
N ALA A 291 2.92 -15.45 -10.97
CA ALA A 291 3.66 -14.28 -10.49
C ALA A 291 3.27 -13.02 -11.29
N LEU A 292 3.15 -13.12 -12.63
CA LEU A 292 2.68 -12.00 -13.46
C LEU A 292 1.23 -11.63 -13.14
N TYR A 293 0.37 -12.62 -12.88
CA TYR A 293 -1.02 -12.37 -12.50
C TYR A 293 -1.10 -11.56 -11.21
N ALA A 294 -0.33 -11.93 -10.19
CA ALA A 294 -0.26 -11.24 -8.90
C ALA A 294 0.37 -9.83 -8.99
N CYS A 295 1.34 -9.63 -9.91
CA CYS A 295 2.05 -8.37 -10.09
C CYS A 295 1.41 -7.43 -11.14
N SER A 296 0.36 -7.84 -11.83
CA SER A 296 -0.22 -7.03 -12.91
C SER A 296 -1.72 -7.26 -13.08
N THR A 297 -2.15 -8.47 -13.43
CA THR A 297 -3.52 -8.71 -13.87
C THR A 297 -4.53 -8.52 -12.74
N LEU A 298 -4.31 -9.15 -11.59
CA LEU A 298 -5.23 -9.04 -10.46
C LEU A 298 -5.36 -7.61 -9.91
N PRO A 299 -4.25 -6.88 -9.62
CA PRO A 299 -4.38 -5.51 -9.14
C PRO A 299 -5.09 -4.58 -10.14
N ARG A 300 -4.89 -4.76 -11.46
CA ARG A 300 -5.63 -4.01 -12.48
C ARG A 300 -7.13 -4.32 -12.46
N GLN A 301 -7.50 -5.59 -12.36
CA GLN A 301 -8.90 -6.01 -12.24
C GLN A 301 -9.58 -5.41 -11.01
N LYS A 302 -8.88 -5.40 -9.87
CA LYS A 302 -9.39 -4.83 -8.61
C LYS A 302 -9.61 -3.31 -8.69
N THR A 303 -8.86 -2.61 -9.52
CA THR A 303 -8.92 -1.14 -9.65
C THR A 303 -9.64 -0.65 -10.90
N GLY A 304 -10.07 -1.57 -11.78
CA GLY A 304 -10.67 -1.22 -13.06
C GLY A 304 -9.69 -0.50 -14.01
N VAL A 305 -8.39 -0.66 -13.80
CA VAL A 305 -7.34 -0.17 -14.70
C VAL A 305 -7.10 -1.19 -15.78
N ILE A 306 -7.28 -0.81 -17.03
CA ILE A 306 -7.14 -1.68 -18.22
C ILE A 306 -5.72 -1.64 -18.77
#